data_01f31494d567b781c32d5d5d228e1707
#
_entry.id   01f31494d567b781c32d5d5d228e1707
#
_cell.length_a   1.000
_cell.length_b   1.000
_cell.length_c   1.000
_cell.angle_alpha   90.00
_cell.angle_beta   90.00
_cell.angle_gamma   90.00
#
_symmetry.space_group_name_H-M   'P 1'
#
loop_
_entity.id
_entity.type
_entity.pdbx_description
1 polymer ?
#
loop_
_entity_poly.entity_id
_entity_poly.type
_entity_poly.pdbx_seq_one_letter_code
_entity_poly.pdbx_strand_id
1 'polypeptide(L)'
;MRIFRKIFEDSKIVRYEYLYNDRKRPFSGLVEIDKDLATKKDSACIKVIKPADKEWSPKDALLCAVVTLIQEKYPKRYTHTAI
;
A
#
# COMPACT_ATOMS: atom_id res chain seq x y z
N MET A 1 7.63 1.39 10.94
CA MET A 1 8.15 1.20 9.58
C MET A 1 7.23 0.24 8.82
N ARG A 2 6.83 0.61 7.64
CA ARG A 2 6.04 -0.26 6.77
C ARG A 2 6.83 -0.55 5.52
N ILE A 3 6.85 -1.81 5.11
CA ILE A 3 7.52 -2.26 3.90
C ILE A 3 6.46 -2.71 2.92
N PHE A 4 6.49 -2.15 1.71
CA PHE A 4 5.58 -2.50 0.62
C PHE A 4 6.36 -3.19 -0.48
N ARG A 5 5.80 -4.27 -0.99
CA ARG A 5 6.40 -5.00 -2.11
C ARG A 5 5.34 -5.24 -3.19
N LYS A 6 5.64 -4.77 -4.40
CA LYS A 6 4.74 -4.94 -5.53
C LYS A 6 4.68 -6.40 -5.94
N ILE A 7 3.48 -6.97 -6.00
CA ILE A 7 3.27 -8.36 -6.41
C ILE A 7 2.54 -8.49 -7.74
N PHE A 8 1.87 -7.42 -8.19
CA PHE A 8 1.14 -7.43 -9.45
C PHE A 8 0.93 -6.01 -9.94
N GLU A 9 1.00 -5.83 -11.26
CA GLU A 9 0.67 -4.57 -11.91
C GLU A 9 0.21 -4.82 -13.34
N ASP A 10 -0.88 -4.14 -13.73
CA ASP A 10 -1.32 -4.06 -15.12
C ASP A 10 -1.67 -2.61 -15.46
N SER A 11 -2.36 -2.38 -16.58
CA SER A 11 -2.72 -1.03 -17.01
C SER A 11 -3.76 -0.36 -16.11
N LYS A 12 -4.48 -1.12 -15.28
CA LYS A 12 -5.61 -0.63 -14.47
C LYS A 12 -5.33 -0.61 -12.99
N ILE A 13 -4.62 -1.61 -12.48
CA ILE A 13 -4.39 -1.77 -11.04
C ILE A 13 -2.94 -2.11 -10.74
N VAL A 14 -2.58 -1.89 -9.48
CA VAL A 14 -1.34 -2.39 -8.91
C VAL A 14 -1.63 -2.96 -7.54
N ARG A 15 -1.00 -4.09 -7.18
CA ARG A 15 -1.15 -4.72 -5.88
C ARG A 15 0.17 -4.75 -5.15
N TYR A 16 0.10 -4.42 -3.86
CA TYR A 16 1.23 -4.49 -2.95
C TYR A 16 0.87 -5.38 -1.78
N GLU A 17 1.81 -6.24 -1.40
CA GLU A 17 1.79 -6.83 -0.08
C GLU A 17 2.59 -5.94 0.85
N TYR A 18 2.19 -5.89 2.12
CA TYR A 18 2.88 -5.05 3.08
C TYR A 18 3.02 -5.70 4.44
N LEU A 19 4.06 -5.27 5.16
CA LEU A 19 4.37 -5.69 6.50
C LEU A 19 4.36 -4.48 7.41
N TYR A 20 3.67 -4.59 8.53
CA TYR A 20 3.65 -3.55 9.54
C TYR A 20 4.61 -3.91 10.68
N ASN A 21 5.69 -3.17 10.78
CA ASN A 21 6.62 -3.02 11.93
C ASN A 21 6.94 -4.26 12.80
N ASP A 22 6.67 -5.46 12.34
CA ASP A 22 7.05 -6.66 13.08
C ASP A 22 8.06 -7.45 12.26
N ARG A 23 9.33 -7.36 12.67
CA ARG A 23 10.45 -7.99 11.98
C ARG A 23 10.38 -9.52 11.96
N LYS A 24 9.48 -10.10 12.76
CA LYS A 24 9.38 -11.54 12.92
C LYS A 24 8.29 -12.16 12.05
N ARG A 25 7.49 -11.34 11.38
CA ARG A 25 6.35 -11.83 10.59
C ARG A 25 6.58 -11.65 9.09
N PRO A 26 6.10 -12.60 8.26
CA PRO A 26 6.11 -12.41 6.81
C PRO A 26 5.12 -11.32 6.39
N PHE A 27 5.20 -10.90 5.13
CA PHE A 27 4.22 -9.98 4.57
C PHE A 27 2.82 -10.56 4.73
N SER A 28 1.96 -9.82 5.39
CA SER A 28 0.64 -10.31 5.77
C SER A 28 -0.51 -9.44 5.28
N GLY A 29 -0.24 -8.19 4.93
CA GLY A 29 -1.23 -7.28 4.38
C GLY A 29 -1.22 -7.27 2.87
N LEU A 30 -2.38 -6.96 2.27
CA LEU A 30 -2.53 -6.84 0.82
C LEU A 30 -3.40 -5.64 0.49
N VAL A 31 -2.89 -4.77 -0.36
CA VAL A 31 -3.59 -3.56 -0.81
C VAL A 31 -3.60 -3.51 -2.33
N GLU A 32 -4.72 -3.07 -2.89
CA GLU A 32 -4.88 -2.83 -4.32
C GLU A 32 -5.10 -1.36 -4.57
N ILE A 33 -4.43 -0.83 -5.58
CA ILE A 33 -4.55 0.57 -5.98
C ILE A 33 -5.16 0.62 -7.38
N ASP A 34 -6.27 1.35 -7.54
CA ASP A 34 -6.88 1.63 -8.82
C ASP A 34 -6.17 2.84 -9.44
N LYS A 35 -5.46 2.63 -10.54
CA LYS A 35 -4.66 3.66 -11.17
C LYS A 35 -5.49 4.81 -11.73
N ASP A 36 -6.67 4.52 -12.23
CA ASP A 36 -7.55 5.55 -12.79
C ASP A 36 -8.09 6.48 -11.69
N LEU A 37 -8.59 5.91 -10.61
CA LEU A 37 -9.03 6.69 -9.45
C LEU A 37 -7.88 7.44 -8.80
N ALA A 38 -6.70 6.84 -8.77
CA ALA A 38 -5.49 7.50 -8.24
C ALA A 38 -5.13 8.74 -9.05
N THR A 39 -5.26 8.66 -10.38
CA THR A 39 -5.03 9.81 -11.27
C THR A 39 -6.02 10.95 -10.98
N LYS A 40 -7.24 10.61 -10.60
CA LYS A 40 -8.28 11.57 -10.22
C LYS A 40 -8.15 12.07 -8.78
N LYS A 41 -7.14 11.63 -8.06
CA LYS A 41 -6.93 11.94 -6.65
C LYS A 41 -8.10 11.52 -5.75
N ASP A 42 -8.77 10.44 -6.12
CA ASP A 42 -9.90 9.89 -5.38
C ASP A 42 -9.38 8.88 -4.35
N SER A 43 -9.70 9.10 -3.07
CA SER A 43 -9.27 8.19 -1.99
C SER A 43 -9.83 6.78 -2.13
N ALA A 44 -10.91 6.60 -2.91
CA ALA A 44 -11.46 5.29 -3.21
C ALA A 44 -10.52 4.43 -4.08
N CYS A 45 -9.41 5.00 -4.57
CA CYS A 45 -8.40 4.22 -5.31
C CYS A 45 -7.75 3.13 -4.46
N ILE A 46 -7.82 3.25 -3.13
CA ILE A 46 -7.19 2.32 -2.20
C ILE A 46 -8.20 1.29 -1.73
N LYS A 47 -7.90 0.02 -1.97
CA LYS A 47 -8.71 -1.10 -1.49
C LYS A 47 -7.82 -2.01 -0.66
N VAL A 48 -8.11 -2.11 0.63
CA VAL A 48 -7.43 -3.04 1.52
C VAL A 48 -8.07 -4.41 1.34
N ILE A 49 -7.36 -5.33 0.68
CA ILE A 49 -7.85 -6.68 0.44
C ILE A 49 -7.68 -7.53 1.71
N LYS A 50 -6.52 -7.37 2.36
CA LYS A 50 -6.22 -8.06 3.61
C LYS A 50 -5.42 -7.11 4.50
N PRO A 51 -5.91 -6.77 5.70
CA PRO A 51 -5.14 -5.93 6.63
C PRO A 51 -3.95 -6.72 7.20
N ALA A 52 -2.84 -6.04 7.39
CA ALA A 52 -1.63 -6.66 7.94
C ALA A 52 -1.83 -7.07 9.40
N ASP A 53 -2.61 -6.30 10.14
CA ASP A 53 -2.94 -6.56 11.54
C ASP A 53 -4.34 -6.01 11.81
N LYS A 54 -5.14 -6.76 12.57
CA LYS A 54 -6.51 -6.36 12.91
C LYS A 54 -6.58 -5.06 13.70
N GLU A 55 -5.57 -4.77 14.49
CA GLU A 55 -5.54 -3.58 15.34
C GLU A 55 -4.92 -2.36 14.65
N TRP A 56 -4.28 -2.57 13.50
CA TRP A 56 -3.51 -1.54 12.84
C TRP A 56 -3.85 -1.43 11.36
N SER A 57 -4.93 -0.79 11.08
CA SER A 57 -5.17 -0.26 9.73
C SER A 57 -5.73 1.14 9.85
N PRO A 58 -5.00 2.08 10.45
CA PRO A 58 -5.44 3.45 10.25
C PRO A 58 -5.33 3.73 8.77
N LYS A 59 -6.47 3.87 8.10
CA LYS A 59 -6.54 4.24 6.68
C LYS A 59 -5.62 5.41 6.38
N ASP A 60 -5.49 6.33 7.32
CA ASP A 60 -4.67 7.52 7.18
C ASP A 60 -3.19 7.21 6.98
N ALA A 61 -2.68 6.23 7.70
CA ALA A 61 -1.28 5.86 7.58
C ALA A 61 -1.01 5.07 6.28
N LEU A 62 -1.96 4.23 5.85
CA LEU A 62 -1.88 3.59 4.54
C LEU A 62 -2.01 4.63 3.42
N LEU A 63 -2.87 5.62 3.59
CA LEU A 63 -3.05 6.69 2.62
C LEU A 63 -1.75 7.44 2.36
N CYS A 64 -1.02 7.81 3.40
CA CYS A 64 0.26 8.50 3.25
C CYS A 64 1.27 7.68 2.44
N ALA A 65 1.38 6.38 2.74
CA ALA A 65 2.27 5.48 2.00
C ALA A 65 1.83 5.34 0.55
N VAL A 66 0.53 5.16 0.31
CA VAL A 66 -0.02 5.00 -1.04
C VAL A 66 0.18 6.26 -1.88
N VAL A 67 0.01 7.44 -1.30
CA VAL A 67 0.29 8.70 -2.00
C VAL A 67 1.73 8.73 -2.50
N THR A 68 2.68 8.30 -1.68
CA THR A 68 4.08 8.24 -2.08
C THR A 68 4.30 7.20 -3.19
N LEU A 69 3.66 6.03 -3.09
CA LEU A 69 3.74 5.01 -4.14
C LEU A 69 3.25 5.55 -5.48
N ILE A 70 2.16 6.31 -5.47
CA ILE A 70 1.60 6.95 -6.67
C ILE A 70 2.60 7.96 -7.24
N GLN A 71 3.15 8.83 -6.40
CA GLN A 71 4.12 9.86 -6.82
C GLN A 71 5.38 9.26 -7.42
N GLU A 72 5.84 8.12 -6.91
CA GLU A 72 7.02 7.41 -7.39
C GLU A 72 6.72 6.43 -8.52
N LYS A 73 5.53 6.47 -9.09
CA LYS A 73 5.09 5.63 -10.21
C LYS A 73 5.16 4.13 -9.90
N TYR A 74 4.72 3.77 -8.73
CA TYR A 74 4.58 2.37 -8.30
C TYR A 74 5.90 1.59 -8.31
N PRO A 75 6.84 1.92 -7.42
CA PRO A 75 8.11 1.20 -7.35
C PRO A 75 7.91 -0.25 -6.93
N LYS A 76 8.87 -1.11 -7.23
CA LYS A 76 8.83 -2.53 -6.86
C LYS A 76 8.84 -2.74 -5.36
N ARG A 77 9.54 -1.87 -4.63
CA ARG A 77 9.66 -1.93 -3.18
C ARG A 77 9.70 -0.53 -2.61
N TYR A 78 9.00 -0.34 -1.50
CA TYR A 78 8.97 0.93 -0.81
C TYR A 78 8.97 0.72 0.70
N THR A 79 9.81 1.45 1.40
CA THR A 79 9.84 1.47 2.86
C THR A 79 9.34 2.81 3.34
N HIS A 80 8.21 2.79 4.05
CA HIS A 80 7.62 3.99 4.64
C HIS A 80 7.95 4.05 6.13
N THR A 81 8.65 5.11 6.51
CA THR A 81 8.93 5.38 7.91
C THR A 81 7.94 6.41 8.42
N ALA A 82 7.04 5.98 9.31
CA ALA A 82 6.15 6.88 10.00
C ALA A 82 6.94 7.58 11.11
N ILE A 83 6.92 8.88 11.11
CA ILE A 83 7.50 9.69 12.16
C ILE A 83 6.41 10.04 13.16
#